data_0842c339537fa7ce32d87621ddb9eb5f
#
_entry.id   0842c339537fa7ce32d87621ddb9eb5f
#
_cell.length_a   1.000
_cell.length_b   1.000
_cell.length_c   1.000
_cell.angle_alpha   90.00
_cell.angle_beta   90.00
_cell.angle_gamma   90.00
#
_symmetry.space_group_name_H-M   'P 1'
#
loop_
_entity.id
_entity.type
_entity.pdbx_description
1 polymer ?
#
loop_
_entity_poly.entity_id
_entity_poly.type
_entity_poly.pdbx_seq_one_letter_code
_entity_poly.pdbx_strand_id
1 'polypeptide(L)'
;MILGRFSKERKTVLDALREELYRRDLTPIILDFEKPASRDITDTVETIARMSKFVIADLTDPSSIPHELTAIVPLLRKTPVIPLRHVGSGDYSMFDELKNYSWVLKIHEYDDAGSLRSNLPMVIAPADQMAEKLRK
;
A
#
# COMPACT_ATOMS: atom_id res chain seq x y z
N MET A 1 -0.23 -7.02 -2.28
CA MET A 1 0.87 -6.82 -1.33
C MET A 1 0.56 -5.65 -0.42
N ILE A 2 0.91 -5.75 0.84
CA ILE A 2 0.73 -4.69 1.83
C ILE A 2 2.10 -4.22 2.29
N LEU A 3 2.37 -2.93 2.16
CA LEU A 3 3.60 -2.29 2.63
C LEU A 3 3.28 -1.33 3.77
N GLY A 4 4.08 -1.34 4.82
CA GLY A 4 3.90 -0.38 5.90
C GLY A 4 4.75 -0.69 7.11
N ARG A 5 4.68 0.20 8.10
CA ARG A 5 5.20 -0.04 9.42
C ARG A 5 4.04 -0.35 10.33
N PHE A 6 3.94 -1.58 10.76
CA PHE A 6 2.83 -2.04 11.59
C PHE A 6 3.33 -2.35 12.99
N SER A 7 3.56 -1.28 13.74
CA SER A 7 3.87 -1.39 15.15
C SER A 7 2.72 -2.07 15.88
N LYS A 8 2.95 -2.46 17.14
CA LYS A 8 1.94 -3.09 17.96
C LYS A 8 0.63 -2.28 18.00
N GLU A 9 0.75 -0.96 18.01
CA GLU A 9 -0.40 -0.04 18.07
C GLU A 9 -1.19 -0.01 16.76
N ARG A 10 -0.54 -0.35 15.65
CA ARG A 10 -1.14 -0.29 14.32
C ARG A 10 -1.50 -1.65 13.75
N LYS A 11 -1.41 -2.68 14.57
CA LYS A 11 -1.76 -4.03 14.15
C LYS A 11 -3.23 -4.14 13.74
N THR A 12 -4.12 -3.37 14.35
CA THR A 12 -5.54 -3.38 14.00
C THR A 12 -5.78 -2.89 12.57
N VAL A 13 -4.97 -1.95 12.11
CA VAL A 13 -5.03 -1.49 10.71
C VAL A 13 -4.62 -2.62 9.76
N LEU A 14 -3.53 -3.29 10.07
CA LEU A 14 -3.07 -4.42 9.27
C LEU A 14 -4.12 -5.53 9.24
N ASP A 15 -4.71 -5.86 10.38
CA ASP A 15 -5.75 -6.89 10.45
C ASP A 15 -6.96 -6.54 9.59
N ALA A 16 -7.37 -5.26 9.57
CA ALA A 16 -8.47 -4.81 8.72
C ALA A 16 -8.17 -5.01 7.23
N LEU A 17 -6.95 -4.68 6.83
CA LEU A 17 -6.51 -4.87 5.45
C LEU A 17 -6.50 -6.35 5.06
N ARG A 18 -5.97 -7.19 5.93
CA ARG A 18 -5.91 -8.64 5.68
C ARG A 18 -7.31 -9.23 5.51
N GLU A 19 -8.23 -8.87 6.39
CA GLU A 19 -9.61 -9.37 6.33
C GLU A 19 -10.29 -9.02 5.00
N GLU A 20 -10.13 -7.78 4.54
CA GLU A 20 -10.74 -7.37 3.28
C GLU A 20 -10.16 -8.12 2.08
N LEU A 21 -8.86 -8.35 2.09
CA LEU A 21 -8.23 -9.11 1.01
C LEU A 21 -8.70 -10.57 1.00
N TYR A 22 -8.85 -11.20 2.17
CA TYR A 22 -9.40 -12.55 2.26
C TYR A 22 -10.83 -12.63 1.75
N ARG A 23 -11.65 -11.61 2.00
CA ARG A 23 -13.02 -11.58 1.46
C ARG A 23 -13.04 -11.54 -0.05
N ARG A 24 -11.99 -11.01 -0.65
CA ARG A 24 -11.88 -10.90 -2.11
C ARG A 24 -11.12 -12.07 -2.73
N ASP A 25 -10.89 -13.13 -1.96
CA ASP A 25 -10.13 -14.31 -2.37
C ASP A 25 -8.69 -13.96 -2.78
N LEU A 26 -8.11 -12.97 -2.13
CA LEU A 26 -6.73 -12.56 -2.36
C LEU A 26 -5.89 -12.95 -1.15
N THR A 27 -4.67 -13.38 -1.42
CA THR A 27 -3.71 -13.73 -0.37
C THR A 27 -2.82 -12.52 -0.08
N PRO A 28 -2.88 -11.94 1.13
CA PRO A 28 -2.03 -10.81 1.45
C PRO A 28 -0.58 -11.24 1.67
N ILE A 29 0.33 -10.55 1.00
CA ILE A 29 1.78 -10.65 1.26
C ILE A 29 2.16 -9.36 1.96
N ILE A 30 2.73 -9.48 3.15
CA ILE A 30 2.97 -8.33 4.02
C ILE A 30 4.46 -8.06 4.14
N LEU A 31 4.87 -6.84 3.84
CA LEU A 31 6.20 -6.35 4.13
C LEU A 31 6.10 -5.28 5.20
N ASP A 32 6.54 -5.65 6.39
CA ASP A 32 6.48 -4.82 7.58
C ASP A 32 7.85 -4.22 7.85
N PHE A 33 7.98 -2.91 7.59
CA PHE A 33 9.24 -2.19 7.76
C PHE A 33 9.59 -1.93 9.23
N GLU A 34 8.72 -2.31 10.16
CA GLU A 34 9.05 -2.27 11.59
C GLU A 34 10.15 -3.27 11.93
N LYS A 35 10.27 -4.36 11.16
CA LYS A 35 11.31 -5.36 11.34
C LYS A 35 12.58 -4.97 10.59
N PRO A 36 13.78 -5.35 11.06
CA PRO A 36 15.02 -5.07 10.35
C PRO A 36 14.96 -5.60 8.91
N ALA A 37 15.33 -4.74 7.97
CA ALA A 37 15.31 -5.07 6.57
C ALA A 37 16.65 -5.69 6.14
N SER A 38 16.61 -6.62 5.19
CA SER A 38 17.81 -7.14 4.55
C SER A 38 18.35 -6.10 3.55
N ARG A 39 19.59 -6.32 3.08
CA ARG A 39 20.21 -5.40 2.12
C ARG A 39 19.45 -5.26 0.82
N ASP A 40 18.76 -6.32 0.41
CA ASP A 40 18.11 -6.39 -0.90
C ASP A 40 16.61 -6.18 -0.81
N ILE A 41 16.16 -5.39 0.18
CA ILE A 41 14.73 -5.20 0.39
C ILE A 41 14.06 -4.54 -0.82
N THR A 42 14.73 -3.60 -1.48
CA THR A 42 14.16 -2.91 -2.64
C THR A 42 13.89 -3.90 -3.78
N ASP A 43 14.84 -4.77 -4.07
CA ASP A 43 14.67 -5.79 -5.11
C ASP A 43 13.55 -6.77 -4.74
N THR A 44 13.50 -7.18 -3.48
CA THR A 44 12.46 -8.08 -2.99
C THR A 44 11.08 -7.44 -3.12
N VAL A 45 10.95 -6.19 -2.71
CA VAL A 45 9.69 -5.44 -2.79
C VAL A 45 9.25 -5.31 -4.24
N GLU A 46 10.16 -4.94 -5.13
CA GLU A 46 9.85 -4.81 -6.55
C GLU A 46 9.36 -6.13 -7.14
N THR A 47 10.06 -7.22 -6.86
CA THR A 47 9.69 -8.54 -7.38
C THR A 47 8.31 -8.95 -6.91
N ILE A 48 8.03 -8.83 -5.61
CA ILE A 48 6.74 -9.20 -5.05
C ILE A 48 5.63 -8.28 -5.57
N ALA A 49 5.93 -6.99 -5.68
CA ALA A 49 4.95 -6.03 -6.18
C ALA A 49 4.53 -6.35 -7.61
N ARG A 50 5.47 -6.70 -8.48
CA ARG A 50 5.18 -7.07 -9.86
C ARG A 50 4.34 -8.33 -9.96
N MET A 51 4.46 -9.23 -9.00
CA MET A 51 3.68 -10.46 -8.94
C MET A 51 2.31 -10.26 -8.30
N SER A 52 2.09 -9.13 -7.66
CA SER A 52 0.86 -8.83 -6.94
C SER A 52 -0.18 -8.20 -7.86
N LYS A 53 -1.45 -8.39 -7.54
CA LYS A 53 -2.53 -7.77 -8.30
C LYS A 53 -2.54 -6.26 -8.11
N PHE A 54 -2.34 -5.81 -6.88
CA PHE A 54 -2.16 -4.40 -6.53
C PHE A 54 -1.36 -4.29 -5.24
N VAL A 55 -0.92 -3.09 -4.92
CA VAL A 55 -0.11 -2.79 -3.73
C VAL A 55 -0.87 -1.81 -2.84
N ILE A 56 -0.97 -2.12 -1.56
CA ILE A 56 -1.49 -1.19 -0.56
C ILE A 56 -0.30 -0.68 0.25
N ALA A 57 -0.08 0.62 0.23
CA ALA A 57 1.06 1.24 0.91
C ALA A 57 0.56 2.19 1.99
N ASP A 58 0.84 1.87 3.25
CA ASP A 58 0.48 2.75 4.36
C ASP A 58 1.62 3.72 4.62
N LEU A 59 1.38 4.98 4.35
CA LEU A 59 2.38 6.06 4.41
C LEU A 59 2.38 6.79 5.76
N THR A 60 1.71 6.24 6.76
CA THR A 60 1.55 6.90 8.06
C THR A 60 2.88 7.18 8.75
N ASP A 61 3.83 6.24 8.65
CA ASP A 61 5.17 6.45 9.17
C ASP A 61 6.15 6.58 8.01
N PRO A 62 6.60 7.80 7.69
CA PRO A 62 7.38 8.06 6.49
C PRO A 62 8.86 7.69 6.59
N SER A 63 9.34 7.18 7.70
CA SER A 63 10.79 7.07 7.93
C SER A 63 11.52 6.10 6.99
N SER A 64 10.87 5.07 6.45
CA SER A 64 11.53 4.14 5.53
C SER A 64 10.77 3.88 4.24
N ILE A 65 9.45 3.91 4.28
CA ILE A 65 8.61 3.60 3.12
C ILE A 65 8.84 4.52 1.92
N PRO A 66 9.12 5.83 2.08
CA PRO A 66 9.27 6.75 0.96
C PRO A 66 10.30 6.35 -0.07
N HIS A 67 11.47 5.94 0.41
CA HIS A 67 12.56 5.58 -0.49
C HIS A 67 12.22 4.37 -1.33
N GLU A 68 11.62 3.37 -0.69
CA GLU A 68 11.22 2.14 -1.39
C GLU A 68 10.17 2.44 -2.46
N LEU A 69 9.17 3.23 -2.13
CA LEU A 69 8.12 3.58 -3.08
C LEU A 69 8.64 4.45 -4.21
N THR A 70 9.50 5.42 -3.91
CA THR A 70 10.07 6.30 -4.93
C THR A 70 10.84 5.51 -5.98
N ALA A 71 11.54 4.46 -5.56
CA ALA A 71 12.31 3.61 -6.46
C ALA A 71 11.43 2.64 -7.25
N ILE A 72 10.37 2.13 -6.63
CA ILE A 72 9.59 1.02 -7.17
C ILE A 72 8.39 1.47 -8.00
N VAL A 73 7.65 2.47 -7.55
CA VAL A 73 6.41 2.88 -8.20
C VAL A 73 6.55 3.17 -9.70
N PRO A 74 7.61 3.87 -10.15
CA PRO A 74 7.78 4.09 -11.59
C PRO A 74 7.89 2.81 -12.42
N LEU A 75 8.25 1.71 -11.78
CA LEU A 75 8.45 0.41 -12.46
C LEU A 75 7.18 -0.43 -12.47
N LEU A 76 6.17 -0.08 -11.69
CA LEU A 76 4.97 -0.90 -11.49
C LEU A 76 3.85 -0.53 -12.47
N ARG A 77 4.15 -0.46 -13.74
CA ARG A 77 3.21 0.04 -14.75
C ARG A 77 1.88 -0.73 -14.84
N LYS A 78 1.88 -1.99 -14.42
CA LYS A 78 0.69 -2.84 -14.48
C LYS A 78 0.15 -3.22 -13.10
N THR A 79 0.69 -2.63 -12.05
CA THR A 79 0.30 -2.93 -10.68
C THR A 79 -0.18 -1.65 -9.98
N PRO A 80 -1.50 -1.49 -9.79
CA PRO A 80 -2.00 -0.30 -9.10
C PRO A 80 -1.48 -0.19 -7.68
N VAL A 81 -1.29 1.05 -7.24
CA VAL A 81 -0.84 1.35 -5.87
C VAL A 81 -1.92 2.15 -5.16
N ILE A 82 -2.33 1.66 -3.99
CA ILE A 82 -3.30 2.33 -3.13
C ILE A 82 -2.54 2.95 -1.96
N PRO A 83 -2.34 4.27 -1.94
CA PRO A 83 -1.69 4.91 -0.78
C PRO A 83 -2.71 5.18 0.32
N LEU A 84 -2.35 4.82 1.55
CA LEU A 84 -3.15 5.08 2.75
C LEU A 84 -2.36 5.99 3.69
N ARG A 85 -3.06 6.81 4.46
CA ARG A 85 -2.45 7.63 5.49
C ARG A 85 -3.42 7.88 6.64
N HIS A 86 -2.91 7.79 7.86
CA HIS A 86 -3.69 8.16 9.05
C HIS A 86 -3.79 9.69 9.11
N VAL A 87 -5.00 10.21 9.37
CA VAL A 87 -5.19 11.65 9.56
C VAL A 87 -4.33 12.11 10.74
N GLY A 88 -3.74 13.29 10.63
CA GLY A 88 -2.86 13.81 11.67
C GLY A 88 -1.40 13.37 11.56
N SER A 89 -1.06 12.45 10.67
CA SER A 89 0.34 12.20 10.35
C SER A 89 0.88 13.35 9.52
N GLY A 90 2.19 13.60 9.60
CA GLY A 90 2.80 14.75 8.95
C GLY A 90 2.70 14.70 7.43
N ASP A 91 2.99 15.83 6.81
CA ASP A 91 3.02 15.97 5.36
C ASP A 91 4.03 15.04 4.73
N TYR A 92 3.69 14.61 3.53
CA TYR A 92 4.43 13.63 2.81
C TYR A 92 4.78 14.16 1.42
N SER A 93 5.82 15.03 1.37
CA SER A 93 6.19 15.71 0.14
C SER A 93 6.58 14.77 -0.99
N MET A 94 7.16 13.63 -0.68
CA MET A 94 7.56 12.66 -1.71
C MET A 94 6.38 12.03 -2.42
N PHE A 95 5.21 11.99 -1.78
CA PHE A 95 4.01 11.47 -2.43
C PHE A 95 3.57 12.36 -3.60
N ASP A 96 3.86 13.64 -3.56
CA ASP A 96 3.49 14.56 -4.64
C ASP A 96 4.09 14.15 -5.99
N GLU A 97 5.26 13.52 -5.98
CA GLU A 97 5.83 12.98 -7.20
C GLU A 97 5.13 11.70 -7.64
N LEU A 98 4.78 10.85 -6.69
CA LEU A 98 4.20 9.54 -6.98
C LEU A 98 2.78 9.64 -7.53
N LYS A 99 2.00 10.60 -7.08
CA LYS A 99 0.60 10.75 -7.51
C LYS A 99 0.45 11.07 -8.99
N ASN A 100 1.52 11.45 -9.67
CA ASN A 100 1.49 11.76 -11.10
C ASN A 100 1.45 10.51 -11.99
N TYR A 101 1.78 9.34 -11.45
CA TYR A 101 1.69 8.11 -12.22
C TYR A 101 0.24 7.64 -12.30
N SER A 102 -0.20 7.26 -13.50
CA SER A 102 -1.60 6.90 -13.73
C SER A 102 -2.05 5.64 -12.97
N TRP A 103 -1.11 4.80 -12.53
CA TRP A 103 -1.43 3.58 -11.77
C TRP A 103 -1.40 3.80 -10.27
N VAL A 104 -1.13 5.02 -9.79
CA VAL A 104 -1.20 5.37 -8.38
C VAL A 104 -2.57 6.00 -8.13
N LEU A 105 -3.35 5.38 -7.24
CA LEU A 105 -4.66 5.90 -6.91
C LEU A 105 -4.54 7.08 -5.95
N LYS A 106 -5.65 7.78 -5.78
CA LYS A 106 -5.73 8.89 -4.84
C LYS A 106 -5.49 8.39 -3.42
N ILE A 107 -4.72 9.15 -2.64
CA ILE A 107 -4.46 8.79 -1.25
C ILE A 107 -5.77 8.74 -0.45
N HIS A 108 -5.94 7.71 0.34
CA HIS A 108 -7.07 7.56 1.23
C HIS A 108 -6.63 7.82 2.67
N GLU A 109 -7.24 8.80 3.32
CA GLU A 109 -6.97 9.12 4.71
C GLU A 109 -7.99 8.42 5.61
N TYR A 110 -7.53 7.89 6.75
CA TYR A 110 -8.40 7.21 7.71
C TYR A 110 -8.13 7.71 9.13
N ASP A 111 -9.17 7.68 9.97
CA ASP A 111 -9.09 8.09 11.38
C ASP A 111 -8.63 6.93 12.27
N ASP A 112 -9.26 5.79 12.12
CA ASP A 112 -8.99 4.61 12.93
C ASP A 112 -9.23 3.34 12.10
N ALA A 113 -8.91 2.19 12.70
CA ALA A 113 -9.07 0.90 12.03
C ALA A 113 -10.53 0.60 11.69
N GLY A 114 -11.46 1.04 12.52
CA GLY A 114 -12.90 0.82 12.28
C GLY A 114 -13.40 1.58 11.06
N SER A 115 -13.06 2.87 10.95
CA SER A 115 -13.45 3.67 9.79
C SER A 115 -12.77 3.17 8.52
N LEU A 116 -11.51 2.77 8.62
CA LEU A 116 -10.80 2.17 7.49
C LEU A 116 -11.50 0.89 7.03
N ARG A 117 -11.84 0.01 7.97
CA ARG A 117 -12.53 -1.26 7.67
C ARG A 117 -13.83 -1.02 6.91
N SER A 118 -14.61 -0.03 7.35
CA SER A 118 -15.88 0.30 6.72
C SER A 118 -15.72 0.83 5.29
N ASN A 119 -14.60 1.51 5.00
CA ASN A 119 -14.35 2.13 3.71
C ASN A 119 -13.53 1.26 2.75
N LEU A 120 -12.92 0.17 3.24
CA LEU A 120 -12.03 -0.63 2.42
C LEU A 120 -12.65 -1.18 1.13
N PRO A 121 -13.91 -1.64 1.12
CA PRO A 121 -14.51 -2.08 -0.14
C PRO A 121 -14.49 -0.99 -1.21
N MET A 122 -14.78 0.25 -0.84
CA MET A 122 -14.75 1.38 -1.77
C MET A 122 -13.32 1.80 -2.15
N VAL A 123 -12.36 1.58 -1.26
CA VAL A 123 -10.96 1.94 -1.50
C VAL A 123 -10.31 0.92 -2.43
N ILE A 124 -10.58 -0.35 -2.24
CA ILE A 124 -9.93 -1.43 -2.99
C ILE A 124 -10.57 -1.68 -4.35
N ALA A 125 -11.88 -1.51 -4.49
CA ALA A 125 -12.57 -1.79 -5.75
C ALA A 125 -11.97 -1.08 -6.96
N PRO A 126 -11.64 0.23 -6.90
CA PRO A 126 -11.01 0.89 -8.06
C PRO A 126 -9.66 0.29 -8.44
N ALA A 127 -8.85 -0.12 -7.46
CA ALA A 127 -7.57 -0.74 -7.74
C ALA A 127 -7.74 -2.11 -8.38
N ASP A 128 -8.71 -2.89 -7.91
CA ASP A 128 -9.02 -4.20 -8.46
C ASP A 128 -9.44 -4.08 -9.93
N GLN A 129 -10.30 -3.12 -10.23
CA GLN A 129 -10.75 -2.85 -11.59
C GLN A 129 -9.60 -2.36 -12.48
N MET A 130 -8.77 -1.46 -11.96
CA MET A 130 -7.61 -0.94 -12.68
C MET A 130 -6.62 -2.07 -13.00
N ALA A 131 -6.40 -2.99 -12.06
CA ALA A 131 -5.51 -4.12 -12.26
C ALA A 131 -5.98 -4.99 -13.43
N GLU A 132 -7.28 -5.23 -13.54
CA GLU A 132 -7.84 -5.99 -14.66
C GLU A 132 -7.56 -5.29 -15.99
N LYS A 133 -7.75 -3.97 -16.07
CA LYS A 133 -7.50 -3.20 -17.28
C LYS A 133 -6.03 -3.19 -17.67
N LEU A 134 -5.13 -3.02 -16.70
CA LEU A 134 -3.70 -2.91 -16.95
C LEU A 134 -3.09 -4.23 -17.43
N ARG A 135 -3.70 -5.36 -17.10
CA ARG A 135 -3.22 -6.69 -17.51
C ARG A 135 -3.68 -7.10 -18.91
N LYS A 136 -4.64 -6.40 -19.44
CA LYS A 136 -5.08 -6.60 -20.82
C LYS A 136 -4.22 -5.73 -21.75
#